data_91e14cb8a57164bbc4f6239021ada89e
#
_entry.id   91e14cb8a57164bbc4f6239021ada89e
#
_cell.length_a   1.000
_cell.length_b   1.000
_cell.length_c   1.000
_cell.angle_alpha   90.00
_cell.angle_beta   90.00
_cell.angle_gamma   90.00
#
_symmetry.space_group_name_H-M   'P 1'
#
loop_
_entity.id
_entity.type
_entity.pdbx_description
1 polymer ?
#
loop_
_entity_poly.entity_id
_entity_poly.type
_entity_poly.pdbx_seq_one_letter_code
_entity_poly.pdbx_strand_id
1 'polypeptide(L)'
;LRILKDTADNSYRIEVKRIANFKEVDDEVDKEYPYVCFRAEDMTLELFDSMIRRHIEHNDSMDTKRRQERMKRYRVETKSFRIGQQLADALYDRITDMIEHFDSRYEGRYAAYSVTFRCVVGNEVWTLFFRDVPQGETLALSDLCMRMLRDAKTDDWAEAEYLNLLSR
;
A
#
# COMPACT_ATOMS: atom_id res chain seq x y z
N LEU A 1 -2.81 6.05 -4.20
CA LEU A 1 -3.52 7.32 -4.39
C LEU A 1 -2.50 8.46 -4.32
N ARG A 2 -2.60 9.44 -5.21
CA ARG A 2 -1.70 10.58 -5.30
C ARG A 2 -2.52 11.82 -5.68
N ILE A 3 -2.36 12.90 -4.92
CA ILE A 3 -2.92 14.21 -5.27
C ILE A 3 -1.84 15.02 -5.98
N LEU A 4 -2.19 15.61 -7.10
CA LEU A 4 -1.30 16.43 -7.90
C LEU A 4 -1.97 17.78 -8.19
N LYS A 5 -1.18 18.84 -8.06
CA LYS A 5 -1.55 20.18 -8.50
C LYS A 5 -0.99 20.40 -9.91
N ASP A 6 -1.85 20.76 -10.83
CA ASP A 6 -1.42 21.22 -12.16
C ASP A 6 -1.05 22.69 -12.08
N THR A 7 0.19 23.02 -12.38
CA THR A 7 0.69 24.40 -12.28
C THR A 7 0.25 25.27 -13.46
N ALA A 8 -0.23 24.66 -14.55
CA ALA A 8 -0.64 25.41 -15.74
C ALA A 8 -2.00 26.08 -15.58
N ASP A 9 -2.97 25.38 -14.97
CA ASP A 9 -4.34 25.85 -14.75
C ASP A 9 -4.75 25.94 -13.29
N ASN A 10 -3.81 25.68 -12.37
CA ASN A 10 -4.02 25.66 -10.92
C ASN A 10 -5.12 24.69 -10.47
N SER A 11 -5.38 23.65 -11.27
CA SER A 11 -6.34 22.61 -10.95
C SER A 11 -5.70 21.48 -10.13
N TYR A 12 -6.54 20.69 -9.49
CA TYR A 12 -6.11 19.52 -8.74
C TYR A 12 -6.66 18.25 -9.38
N ARG A 13 -5.87 17.17 -9.30
CA ARG A 13 -6.30 15.84 -9.72
C ARG A 13 -5.82 14.78 -8.76
N ILE A 14 -6.60 13.73 -8.61
CA ILE A 14 -6.22 12.50 -7.95
C ILE A 14 -5.82 11.47 -9.01
N GLU A 15 -4.66 10.87 -8.83
CA GLU A 15 -4.24 9.69 -9.58
C GLU A 15 -4.37 8.44 -8.70
N VAL A 16 -5.03 7.44 -9.24
CA VAL A 16 -5.15 6.10 -8.65
C VAL A 16 -4.40 5.12 -9.54
N LYS A 17 -3.40 4.47 -8.99
CA LYS A 17 -2.65 3.40 -9.68
C LYS A 17 -3.03 2.05 -9.11
N ARG A 18 -3.27 1.09 -9.99
CA ARG A 18 -3.52 -0.30 -9.63
C ARG A 18 -2.75 -1.25 -10.54
N ILE A 19 -2.49 -2.44 -10.05
CA ILE A 19 -2.01 -3.54 -10.89
C ILE A 19 -3.25 -4.22 -11.48
N ALA A 20 -3.40 -4.16 -12.81
CA ALA A 20 -4.60 -4.65 -13.49
C ALA A 20 -4.69 -6.17 -13.53
N ASN A 21 -3.55 -6.85 -13.60
CA ASN A 21 -3.41 -8.28 -13.76
C ASN A 21 -2.76 -8.97 -12.54
N PHE A 22 -3.01 -8.45 -11.32
CA PHE A 22 -2.36 -8.91 -10.10
C PHE A 22 -2.55 -10.42 -9.89
N LYS A 23 -3.81 -10.89 -9.89
CA LYS A 23 -4.13 -12.29 -9.62
C LYS A 23 -3.58 -13.24 -10.69
N GLU A 24 -3.70 -12.86 -11.97
CA GLU A 24 -3.20 -13.65 -13.10
C GLU A 24 -1.69 -13.88 -12.98
N VAL A 25 -0.93 -12.80 -12.76
CA VAL A 25 0.53 -12.87 -12.64
C VAL A 25 0.97 -13.61 -11.38
N ASP A 26 0.28 -13.41 -10.24
CA ASP A 26 0.60 -14.13 -9.01
C ASP A 26 0.37 -15.64 -9.17
N ASP A 27 -0.76 -16.04 -9.76
CA ASP A 27 -1.08 -17.46 -10.00
C ASP A 27 -0.08 -18.11 -10.97
N GLU A 28 0.38 -17.40 -12.00
CA GLU A 28 1.38 -17.87 -12.96
C GLU A 28 2.76 -18.00 -12.31
N VAL A 29 3.22 -16.95 -11.61
CA VAL A 29 4.53 -16.95 -10.97
C VAL A 29 4.61 -18.00 -9.86
N ASP A 30 3.54 -18.20 -9.10
CA ASP A 30 3.50 -19.23 -8.05
C ASP A 30 3.54 -20.66 -8.60
N LYS A 31 3.00 -20.89 -9.79
CA LYS A 31 3.13 -22.18 -10.51
C LYS A 31 4.52 -22.39 -11.09
N GLU A 32 5.12 -21.33 -11.63
CA GLU A 32 6.44 -21.38 -12.28
C GLU A 32 7.57 -21.52 -11.26
N TYR A 33 7.41 -20.92 -10.08
CA TYR A 33 8.38 -20.93 -8.98
C TYR A 33 7.74 -21.48 -7.70
N PRO A 34 7.39 -22.76 -7.62
CA PRO A 34 6.70 -23.32 -6.45
C PRO A 34 7.60 -23.29 -5.21
N TYR A 35 7.03 -23.06 -4.04
CA TYR A 35 7.72 -23.30 -2.78
C TYR A 35 7.94 -24.79 -2.57
N VAL A 36 9.12 -25.13 -2.13
CA VAL A 36 9.38 -26.49 -1.65
C VAL A 36 8.88 -26.57 -0.21
N CYS A 37 7.84 -27.35 0.03
CA CYS A 37 7.37 -27.66 1.37
C CYS A 37 8.16 -28.85 1.90
N PHE A 38 8.63 -28.70 3.12
CA PHE A 38 9.40 -29.72 3.81
C PHE A 38 8.47 -30.57 4.70
N ARG A 39 8.60 -31.90 4.66
CA ARG A 39 7.95 -32.81 5.61
C ARG A 39 9.05 -33.40 6.51
N ALA A 40 8.93 -33.16 7.81
CA ALA A 40 9.89 -33.59 8.81
C ALA A 40 9.62 -35.04 9.30
N GLU A 41 9.20 -35.94 8.40
CA GLU A 41 8.99 -37.34 8.75
C GLU A 41 10.34 -38.07 8.71
N ASP A 42 10.78 -38.62 9.85
CA ASP A 42 11.95 -39.51 10.02
C ASP A 42 13.37 -38.90 9.94
N MET A 43 13.62 -37.74 10.56
CA MET A 43 14.95 -37.12 10.54
C MET A 43 15.67 -37.07 11.88
N THR A 44 17.00 -37.21 11.84
CA THR A 44 17.89 -36.85 12.96
C THR A 44 18.01 -35.33 13.07
N LEU A 45 18.24 -34.80 14.29
CA LEU A 45 18.38 -33.35 14.53
C LEU A 45 19.45 -32.69 13.66
N GLU A 46 20.58 -33.35 13.44
CA GLU A 46 21.67 -32.80 12.61
C GLU A 46 21.32 -32.72 11.12
N LEU A 47 20.60 -33.72 10.60
CA LEU A 47 20.10 -33.71 9.22
C LEU A 47 19.02 -32.63 9.05
N PHE A 48 18.17 -32.47 10.07
CA PHE A 48 17.12 -31.46 10.13
C PHE A 48 17.68 -30.03 10.01
N ASP A 49 18.72 -29.66 10.79
CA ASP A 49 19.31 -28.32 10.75
C ASP A 49 19.95 -28.01 9.38
N SER A 50 20.67 -28.96 8.80
CA SER A 50 21.30 -28.76 7.49
C SER A 50 20.28 -28.60 6.36
N MET A 51 19.19 -29.36 6.44
CA MET A 51 18.11 -29.32 5.45
C MET A 51 17.25 -28.06 5.60
N ILE A 52 16.93 -27.62 6.83
CA ILE A 52 16.23 -26.36 7.08
C ILE A 52 17.04 -25.20 6.48
N ARG A 53 18.34 -25.16 6.71
CA ARG A 53 19.19 -24.08 6.17
C ARG A 53 19.14 -24.02 4.64
N ARG A 54 19.33 -25.17 3.97
CA ARG A 54 19.23 -25.25 2.50
C ARG A 54 17.86 -24.87 1.99
N HIS A 55 16.80 -25.21 2.73
CA HIS A 55 15.44 -24.89 2.39
C HIS A 55 15.16 -23.39 2.50
N ILE A 56 15.63 -22.75 3.57
CA ILE A 56 15.56 -21.31 3.75
C ILE A 56 16.29 -20.59 2.62
N GLU A 57 17.55 -20.97 2.34
CA GLU A 57 18.35 -20.38 1.26
C GLU A 57 17.69 -20.55 -0.11
N HIS A 58 17.09 -21.72 -0.37
CA HIS A 58 16.36 -21.97 -1.62
C HIS A 58 15.11 -21.08 -1.72
N ASN A 59 14.29 -21.03 -0.67
CA ASN A 59 13.07 -20.25 -0.68
C ASN A 59 13.36 -18.75 -0.76
N ASP A 60 14.39 -18.23 -0.09
CA ASP A 60 14.81 -16.84 -0.20
C ASP A 60 15.25 -16.49 -1.64
N SER A 61 15.98 -17.42 -2.28
CA SER A 61 16.33 -17.28 -3.70
C SER A 61 15.09 -17.28 -4.61
N MET A 62 14.12 -18.15 -4.32
CA MET A 62 12.86 -18.21 -5.06
C MET A 62 12.01 -16.96 -4.84
N ASP A 63 11.94 -16.43 -3.61
CA ASP A 63 11.22 -15.19 -3.31
C ASP A 63 11.79 -14.00 -4.09
N THR A 64 13.09 -13.91 -4.19
CA THR A 64 13.75 -12.88 -5.00
C THR A 64 13.37 -13.00 -6.48
N LYS A 65 13.42 -14.22 -7.05
CA LYS A 65 13.03 -14.48 -8.44
C LYS A 65 11.55 -14.18 -8.69
N ARG A 66 10.66 -14.65 -7.82
CA ARG A 66 9.23 -14.37 -7.86
C ARG A 66 8.94 -12.88 -7.86
N ARG A 67 9.57 -12.15 -6.93
CA ARG A 67 9.41 -10.70 -6.85
C ARG A 67 9.85 -10.02 -8.16
N GLN A 68 10.97 -10.42 -8.73
CA GLN A 68 11.47 -9.87 -10.00
C GLN A 68 10.53 -10.18 -11.16
N GLU A 69 10.05 -11.42 -11.26
CA GLU A 69 9.15 -11.85 -12.34
C GLU A 69 7.77 -11.16 -12.23
N ARG A 70 7.22 -11.07 -11.02
CA ARG A 70 5.98 -10.30 -10.79
C ARG A 70 6.13 -8.85 -11.24
N MET A 71 7.21 -8.18 -10.84
CA MET A 71 7.46 -6.78 -11.21
C MET A 71 7.59 -6.57 -12.72
N LYS A 72 8.13 -7.54 -13.47
CA LYS A 72 8.23 -7.48 -14.93
C LYS A 72 6.88 -7.65 -15.63
N ARG A 73 5.99 -8.49 -15.06
CA ARG A 73 4.73 -8.90 -15.69
C ARG A 73 3.55 -8.02 -15.27
N TYR A 74 3.65 -7.30 -14.15
CA TYR A 74 2.59 -6.43 -13.69
C TYR A 74 2.32 -5.29 -14.67
N ARG A 75 1.04 -5.14 -15.02
CA ARG A 75 0.56 -4.00 -15.79
C ARG A 75 -0.08 -2.98 -14.85
N VAL A 76 0.48 -1.79 -14.82
CA VAL A 76 -0.03 -0.68 -14.01
C VAL A 76 -1.02 0.12 -14.84
N GLU A 77 -2.26 0.18 -14.38
CA GLU A 77 -3.27 1.11 -14.88
C GLU A 77 -3.34 2.34 -13.98
N THR A 78 -3.49 3.49 -14.62
CA THR A 78 -3.67 4.76 -13.92
C THR A 78 -5.01 5.36 -14.32
N LYS A 79 -5.88 5.62 -13.34
CA LYS A 79 -7.06 6.48 -13.51
C LYS A 79 -6.77 7.84 -12.89
N SER A 80 -7.30 8.89 -13.50
CA SER A 80 -7.14 10.25 -13.01
C SER A 80 -8.49 10.95 -12.97
N PHE A 81 -8.78 11.62 -11.86
CA PHE A 81 -10.01 12.35 -11.62
C PHE A 81 -9.67 13.79 -11.26
N ARG A 82 -10.37 14.74 -11.87
CA ARG A 82 -10.34 16.12 -11.41
C ARG A 82 -11.04 16.21 -10.07
N ILE A 83 -10.47 16.99 -9.15
CA ILE A 83 -11.07 17.26 -7.83
C ILE A 83 -11.12 18.77 -7.59
N GLY A 84 -12.04 19.19 -6.76
CA GLY A 84 -12.12 20.58 -6.30
C GLY A 84 -10.96 20.91 -5.37
N GLN A 85 -10.61 22.17 -5.34
CA GLN A 85 -9.57 22.68 -4.43
C GLN A 85 -9.93 22.36 -2.97
N GLN A 86 -11.19 22.46 -2.60
CA GLN A 86 -11.66 22.22 -1.23
C GLN A 86 -11.32 20.79 -0.76
N LEU A 87 -11.50 19.76 -1.61
CA LEU A 87 -11.13 18.39 -1.26
C LEU A 87 -9.62 18.23 -1.19
N ALA A 88 -8.87 18.86 -2.11
CA ALA A 88 -7.41 18.79 -2.11
C ALA A 88 -6.83 19.41 -0.83
N ASP A 89 -7.31 20.59 -0.44
CA ASP A 89 -6.87 21.31 0.75
C ASP A 89 -7.25 20.52 2.02
N ALA A 90 -8.48 20.02 2.12
CA ALA A 90 -8.91 19.23 3.27
C ALA A 90 -8.10 17.94 3.47
N LEU A 91 -7.75 17.25 2.38
CA LEU A 91 -6.88 16.07 2.45
C LEU A 91 -5.45 16.44 2.84
N TYR A 92 -4.94 17.53 2.30
CA TYR A 92 -3.61 18.03 2.63
C TYR A 92 -3.51 18.39 4.12
N ASP A 93 -4.43 19.20 4.61
CA ASP A 93 -4.47 19.64 6.01
C ASP A 93 -4.59 18.44 6.95
N ARG A 94 -5.47 17.47 6.64
CA ARG A 94 -5.65 16.27 7.44
C ARG A 94 -4.40 15.38 7.49
N ILE A 95 -3.71 15.21 6.36
CA ILE A 95 -2.47 14.43 6.30
C ILE A 95 -1.35 15.15 7.07
N THR A 96 -1.24 16.45 6.90
CA THR A 96 -0.20 17.26 7.58
C THR A 96 -0.40 17.22 9.09
N ASP A 97 -1.62 17.50 9.56
CA ASP A 97 -1.98 17.48 10.98
C ASP A 97 -1.72 16.10 11.60
N MET A 98 -2.13 15.05 10.92
CA MET A 98 -1.88 13.67 11.37
C MET A 98 -0.39 13.35 11.48
N ILE A 99 0.43 13.78 10.52
CA ILE A 99 1.88 13.51 10.57
C ILE A 99 2.55 14.31 11.70
N GLU A 100 2.14 15.57 11.89
CA GLU A 100 2.70 16.46 12.91
C GLU A 100 2.37 15.99 14.33
N HIS A 101 1.15 15.50 14.55
CA HIS A 101 0.65 15.10 15.86
C HIS A 101 0.66 13.59 16.11
N PHE A 102 1.31 12.82 15.23
CA PHE A 102 1.34 11.36 15.36
C PHE A 102 2.02 10.91 16.66
N ASP A 103 1.27 10.18 17.48
CA ASP A 103 1.80 9.60 18.72
C ASP A 103 2.40 8.22 18.46
N SER A 104 3.74 8.16 18.49
CA SER A 104 4.51 6.92 18.25
C SER A 104 4.47 5.92 19.42
N ARG A 105 3.83 6.26 20.55
CA ARG A 105 3.74 5.36 21.73
C ARG A 105 2.87 4.13 21.49
N TYR A 106 2.23 4.07 20.35
CA TYR A 106 1.42 2.93 19.98
C TYR A 106 2.28 1.82 19.37
N GLU A 107 2.64 0.84 20.19
CA GLU A 107 3.23 -0.43 19.71
C GLU A 107 2.13 -1.35 19.24
N GLY A 108 1.79 -1.29 17.97
CA GLY A 108 0.81 -2.17 17.35
C GLY A 108 1.35 -3.59 17.14
N ARG A 109 0.44 -4.53 16.95
CA ARG A 109 0.78 -5.89 16.51
C ARG A 109 1.03 -5.88 15.01
N TYR A 110 1.98 -6.69 14.53
CA TYR A 110 2.26 -6.85 13.11
C TYR A 110 0.99 -7.03 12.28
N ALA A 111 0.72 -6.09 11.39
CA ALA A 111 -0.37 -6.14 10.45
C ALA A 111 0.08 -6.73 9.11
N ALA A 112 -0.86 -7.33 8.38
CA ALA A 112 -0.61 -7.90 7.07
C ALA A 112 -0.33 -6.83 5.97
N TYR A 113 -0.47 -5.54 6.28
CA TYR A 113 -0.24 -4.44 5.35
C TYR A 113 0.49 -3.28 6.02
N SER A 114 1.10 -2.46 5.21
CA SER A 114 1.72 -1.21 5.63
C SER A 114 1.00 -0.02 5.01
N VAL A 115 0.98 1.10 5.74
CA VAL A 115 0.43 2.36 5.25
C VAL A 115 1.53 3.41 5.23
N THR A 116 1.56 4.20 4.17
CA THR A 116 2.45 5.35 4.05
C THR A 116 1.64 6.55 3.63
N PHE A 117 1.62 7.56 4.48
CA PHE A 117 1.15 8.90 4.16
C PHE A 117 2.35 9.79 3.86
N ARG A 118 2.22 10.61 2.84
CA ARG A 118 3.29 11.52 2.44
C ARG A 118 2.71 12.83 1.91
N CYS A 119 3.25 13.95 2.39
CA CYS A 119 2.91 15.27 1.88
C CYS A 119 4.17 16.12 1.69
N VAL A 120 4.05 17.20 0.93
CA VAL A 120 5.11 18.20 0.75
C VAL A 120 4.72 19.42 1.56
N VAL A 121 5.56 19.80 2.54
CA VAL A 121 5.37 20.97 3.40
C VAL A 121 6.55 21.91 3.15
N GLY A 122 6.29 23.05 2.52
CA GLY A 122 7.36 23.93 2.06
C GLY A 122 8.27 23.22 1.05
N ASN A 123 9.56 23.05 1.40
CA ASN A 123 10.57 22.37 0.60
C ASN A 123 10.90 20.95 1.13
N GLU A 124 10.15 20.46 2.11
CA GLU A 124 10.41 19.18 2.76
C GLU A 124 9.34 18.15 2.39
N VAL A 125 9.71 16.87 2.42
CA VAL A 125 8.78 15.76 2.26
C VAL A 125 8.56 15.11 3.62
N TRP A 126 7.38 15.33 4.16
CA TRP A 126 6.96 14.70 5.41
C TRP A 126 6.39 13.32 5.12
N THR A 127 6.77 12.32 5.93
CA THR A 127 6.37 10.94 5.72
C THR A 127 6.02 10.28 7.04
N LEU A 128 4.83 9.70 7.12
CA LEU A 128 4.41 8.79 8.18
C LEU A 128 4.29 7.38 7.60
N PHE A 129 5.05 6.45 8.19
CA PHE A 129 5.03 5.05 7.80
C PHE A 129 4.77 4.17 9.03
N PHE A 130 3.82 3.25 8.91
CA PHE A 130 3.56 2.25 9.95
C PHE A 130 3.14 0.90 9.36
N ARG A 131 3.43 -0.16 10.11
CA ARG A 131 3.12 -1.56 9.76
C ARG A 131 2.08 -2.19 10.66
N ASP A 132 1.28 -1.38 11.30
CA ASP A 132 0.28 -1.83 12.27
C ASP A 132 -1.12 -1.56 11.78
N VAL A 133 -2.09 -2.16 12.45
CA VAL A 133 -3.49 -1.83 12.19
C VAL A 133 -3.69 -0.36 12.59
N PRO A 134 -4.07 0.51 11.63
CA PRO A 134 -4.32 1.90 11.94
C PRO A 134 -5.38 2.03 13.03
N GLN A 135 -5.29 3.06 13.87
CA GLN A 135 -6.28 3.38 14.89
C GLN A 135 -6.61 4.86 14.91
N GLY A 136 -7.75 5.20 15.49
CA GLY A 136 -8.17 6.59 15.59
C GLY A 136 -8.18 7.30 14.24
N GLU A 137 -7.52 8.44 14.17
CA GLU A 137 -7.47 9.27 12.96
C GLU A 137 -6.73 8.63 11.80
N THR A 138 -5.67 7.85 12.06
CA THR A 138 -4.95 7.13 11.01
C THR A 138 -5.81 6.04 10.37
N LEU A 139 -6.68 5.40 11.15
CA LEU A 139 -7.66 4.45 10.62
C LEU A 139 -8.71 5.17 9.77
N ALA A 140 -9.28 6.25 10.27
CA ALA A 140 -10.30 7.01 9.55
C ALA A 140 -9.78 7.51 8.18
N LEU A 141 -8.56 8.05 8.14
CA LEU A 141 -7.94 8.49 6.90
C LEU A 141 -7.57 7.32 5.96
N SER A 142 -7.10 6.20 6.51
CA SER A 142 -6.83 4.98 5.73
C SER A 142 -8.12 4.45 5.09
N ASP A 143 -9.21 4.38 5.84
CA ASP A 143 -10.51 3.90 5.37
C ASP A 143 -11.08 4.83 4.30
N LEU A 144 -10.93 6.14 4.47
CA LEU A 144 -11.29 7.12 3.46
C LEU A 144 -10.50 6.90 2.16
N CYS A 145 -9.18 6.77 2.25
CA CYS A 145 -8.33 6.49 1.09
C CYS A 145 -8.69 5.17 0.40
N MET A 146 -9.00 4.12 1.18
CA MET A 146 -9.44 2.84 0.64
C MET A 146 -10.82 2.93 -0.02
N ARG A 147 -11.72 3.75 0.52
CA ARG A 147 -13.01 4.06 -0.10
C ARG A 147 -12.80 4.78 -1.44
N MET A 148 -12.01 5.86 -1.47
CA MET A 148 -11.68 6.59 -2.69
C MET A 148 -11.06 5.68 -3.77
N LEU A 149 -10.18 4.75 -3.36
CA LEU A 149 -9.59 3.75 -4.26
C LEU A 149 -10.64 2.79 -4.84
N ARG A 150 -11.64 2.39 -4.07
CA ARG A 150 -12.74 1.52 -4.49
C ARG A 150 -13.68 2.25 -5.45
N ASP A 151 -14.12 3.44 -5.07
CA ASP A 151 -15.04 4.26 -5.84
C ASP A 151 -14.41 4.67 -7.19
N ALA A 152 -13.10 4.91 -7.22
CA ALA A 152 -12.36 5.10 -8.46
C ALA A 152 -12.35 3.88 -9.40
N LYS A 153 -12.52 2.65 -8.87
CA LYS A 153 -12.62 1.43 -9.70
C LYS A 153 -13.99 1.29 -10.34
N THR A 154 -15.04 1.68 -9.63
CA THR A 154 -16.44 1.55 -10.03
C THR A 154 -17.00 2.78 -10.72
N ASP A 155 -16.19 3.84 -10.85
CA ASP A 155 -16.59 5.16 -11.35
C ASP A 155 -17.68 5.84 -10.49
N ASP A 156 -17.80 5.47 -9.20
CA ASP A 156 -18.74 6.00 -8.21
C ASP A 156 -18.12 7.16 -7.40
N TRP A 157 -17.37 8.03 -8.05
CA TRP A 157 -16.65 9.11 -7.40
C TRP A 157 -17.60 10.16 -6.82
N ALA A 158 -17.60 10.33 -5.48
CA ALA A 158 -18.51 11.18 -4.73
C ALA A 158 -17.78 12.19 -3.83
N GLU A 159 -17.28 13.28 -4.42
CA GLU A 159 -16.43 14.27 -3.73
C GLU A 159 -17.08 14.87 -2.49
N ALA A 160 -18.38 15.17 -2.54
CA ALA A 160 -19.13 15.74 -1.41
C ALA A 160 -19.18 14.80 -0.21
N GLU A 161 -19.22 13.49 -0.43
CA GLU A 161 -19.20 12.51 0.65
C GLU A 161 -17.82 12.43 1.33
N TYR A 162 -16.73 12.54 0.55
CA TYR A 162 -15.37 12.56 1.10
C TYR A 162 -15.14 13.80 1.96
N LEU A 163 -15.60 14.96 1.52
CA LEU A 163 -15.55 16.20 2.30
C LEU A 163 -16.32 16.07 3.63
N ASN A 164 -17.49 15.46 3.62
CA ASN A 164 -18.27 15.20 4.83
C ASN A 164 -17.56 14.25 5.81
N LEU A 165 -16.78 13.30 5.31
CA LEU A 165 -15.99 12.40 6.14
C LEU A 165 -14.74 13.07 6.72
N LEU A 166 -14.12 13.99 6.00
CA LEU A 166 -12.96 14.75 6.47
C LEU A 166 -13.34 15.82 7.51
N SER A 167 -14.57 16.29 7.52
CA SER A 167 -15.06 17.31 8.47
C SER A 167 -15.50 16.75 9.83
N ARG A 168 -15.47 15.46 10.04
CA ARG A 168 -15.78 14.75 11.29
C ARG A 168 -14.53 14.50 12.12
#